data_4afd70c835660cc118985633fe1b6cb3
#
_entry.id   4afd70c835660cc118985633fe1b6cb3
#
_cell.length_a   1.000
_cell.length_b   1.000
_cell.length_c   1.000
_cell.angle_alpha   90.00
_cell.angle_beta   90.00
_cell.angle_gamma   90.00
#
_symmetry.space_group_name_H-M   'P 1'
#
loop_
_entity.id
_entity.type
_entity.pdbx_description
1 polymer ?
#
loop_
_entity_poly.entity_id
_entity_poly.type
_entity_poly.pdbx_seq_one_letter_code
_entity_poly.pdbx_strand_id
1 'polypeptide(L)'
;MNSLYNKITIIIILYEEKEQLVLQCLENFKNFKIIIIDNSNNLALKKQVKKNYKIFKYVLNEKNYGYSKAANQAIKLSDTEFILMFQADGIIDQKDIFKLLDAHKKYENSFIVSPTLFDKEQNVSANSGNFPEKYLYKTPIVIDGDICAETVLGSIIMFKREDIIDIGLYDENLFLYFLDDDLCKRIRDKKKAVIQVEDARAIHEHGQIKVRNSIKRTFLRHFNFTFDELYYFYKIKKHEKLINELSNKVPKYFLKLLLNLIILRPNRVAYFLSKIMAFYKFKKIVKKNII
;
A
#
# COMPACT_ATOMS: atom_id res chain seq x y z
N MET A 1 -29.12 9.48 3.65
CA MET A 1 -27.91 8.69 4.05
C MET A 1 -27.77 7.37 3.28
N ASN A 2 -28.80 6.55 3.15
CA ASN A 2 -28.68 5.26 2.43
C ASN A 2 -28.12 5.35 1.01
N SER A 3 -28.34 6.43 0.29
CA SER A 3 -27.84 6.60 -1.09
C SER A 3 -26.31 6.80 -1.16
N LEU A 4 -25.67 7.35 -0.13
CA LEU A 4 -24.22 7.60 -0.13
C LEU A 4 -23.41 6.33 0.11
N TYR A 5 -23.88 5.43 1.00
CA TYR A 5 -23.24 4.13 1.23
C TYR A 5 -23.16 3.27 -0.04
N ASN A 6 -24.21 3.37 -0.88
CA ASN A 6 -24.28 2.62 -2.14
C ASN A 6 -23.32 3.14 -3.22
N LYS A 7 -22.72 4.32 -3.03
CA LYS A 7 -21.75 4.90 -3.95
C LYS A 7 -20.32 4.45 -3.70
N ILE A 8 -20.02 3.84 -2.55
CA ILE A 8 -18.67 3.54 -2.09
C ILE A 8 -18.50 2.05 -1.87
N THR A 9 -17.46 1.47 -2.46
CA THR A 9 -16.95 0.13 -2.11
C THR A 9 -15.72 0.27 -1.24
N ILE A 10 -15.72 -0.38 -0.08
CA ILE A 10 -14.53 -0.53 0.78
C ILE A 10 -13.75 -1.73 0.30
N ILE A 11 -12.47 -1.55 -0.04
CA ILE A 11 -11.57 -2.63 -0.45
C ILE A 11 -10.54 -2.85 0.65
N ILE A 12 -10.45 -4.09 1.13
CA ILE A 12 -9.51 -4.51 2.17
C ILE A 12 -8.64 -5.64 1.61
N ILE A 13 -7.32 -5.45 1.61
CA ILE A 13 -6.35 -6.47 1.21
C ILE A 13 -5.74 -7.05 2.48
N LEU A 14 -5.84 -8.37 2.65
CA LEU A 14 -5.35 -9.08 3.83
C LEU A 14 -4.12 -9.93 3.50
N TYR A 15 -3.13 -9.93 4.40
CA TYR A 15 -2.01 -10.86 4.40
C TYR A 15 -1.50 -11.14 5.80
N GLU A 16 -1.90 -12.27 6.39
CA GLU A 16 -1.49 -12.73 7.74
C GLU A 16 -1.85 -11.73 8.86
N GLU A 17 -2.91 -10.93 8.71
CA GLU A 17 -3.43 -10.06 9.76
C GLU A 17 -4.01 -10.87 10.93
N LYS A 18 -4.03 -10.23 12.08
CA LYS A 18 -4.71 -10.76 13.27
C LYS A 18 -6.22 -10.75 13.01
N GLU A 19 -6.87 -11.88 13.25
CA GLU A 19 -8.31 -12.05 13.06
C GLU A 19 -9.14 -10.97 13.78
N GLN A 20 -8.82 -10.71 15.05
CA GLN A 20 -9.51 -9.69 15.85
C GLN A 20 -9.44 -8.30 15.19
N LEU A 21 -8.31 -7.94 14.60
CA LEU A 21 -8.12 -6.66 13.92
C LEU A 21 -9.04 -6.54 12.70
N VAL A 22 -9.12 -7.62 11.90
CA VAL A 22 -10.00 -7.65 10.73
C VAL A 22 -11.47 -7.51 11.14
N LEU A 23 -11.89 -8.22 12.20
CA LEU A 23 -13.27 -8.14 12.69
C LEU A 23 -13.59 -6.74 13.22
N GLN A 24 -12.71 -6.13 14.00
CA GLN A 24 -12.87 -4.75 14.47
C GLN A 24 -12.96 -3.74 13.31
N CYS A 25 -12.12 -3.90 12.30
CA CYS A 25 -12.18 -3.06 11.10
C CYS A 25 -13.55 -3.16 10.41
N LEU A 26 -14.10 -4.36 10.25
CA LEU A 26 -15.37 -4.59 9.56
C LEU A 26 -16.59 -4.03 10.31
N GLU A 27 -16.52 -3.86 11.64
CA GLU A 27 -17.59 -3.23 12.41
C GLU A 27 -17.95 -1.83 11.90
N ASN A 28 -16.95 -1.05 11.48
CA ASN A 28 -17.13 0.31 10.98
C ASN A 28 -17.77 0.38 9.60
N PHE A 29 -17.75 -0.74 8.85
CA PHE A 29 -18.17 -0.75 7.44
C PHE A 29 -19.45 -1.53 7.15
N LYS A 30 -20.26 -1.89 8.16
CA LYS A 30 -21.48 -2.71 8.00
C LYS A 30 -22.47 -2.18 6.97
N ASN A 31 -22.51 -0.87 6.76
CA ASN A 31 -23.43 -0.21 5.83
C ASN A 31 -22.87 -0.11 4.40
N PHE A 32 -21.60 -0.39 4.20
CA PHE A 32 -20.93 -0.26 2.91
C PHE A 32 -20.88 -1.58 2.16
N LYS A 33 -20.69 -1.50 0.85
CA LYS A 33 -20.29 -2.63 0.04
C LYS A 33 -18.82 -2.96 0.32
N ILE A 34 -18.51 -4.19 0.73
CA ILE A 34 -17.15 -4.58 1.13
C ILE A 34 -16.62 -5.65 0.18
N ILE A 35 -15.40 -5.45 -0.33
CA ILE A 35 -14.62 -6.47 -1.06
C ILE A 35 -13.35 -6.76 -0.26
N ILE A 36 -13.11 -8.05 0.00
CA ILE A 36 -11.90 -8.52 0.68
C ILE A 36 -11.13 -9.42 -0.27
N ILE A 37 -9.82 -9.14 -0.44
CA ILE A 37 -8.88 -10.04 -1.11
C ILE A 37 -7.90 -10.55 -0.06
N ASP A 38 -7.90 -11.84 0.18
CA ASP A 38 -7.05 -12.48 1.18
C ASP A 38 -5.89 -13.22 0.50
N ASN A 39 -4.70 -12.67 0.62
CA ASN A 39 -3.44 -13.21 0.11
C ASN A 39 -2.82 -14.26 1.04
N SER A 40 -3.45 -14.56 2.19
CA SER A 40 -2.97 -15.59 3.14
C SER A 40 -3.66 -16.94 2.95
N ASN A 41 -4.66 -17.02 2.08
CA ASN A 41 -5.50 -18.22 1.89
C ASN A 41 -6.12 -18.71 3.21
N ASN A 42 -6.61 -17.78 4.04
CA ASN A 42 -7.16 -18.09 5.38
C ASN A 42 -8.64 -18.46 5.31
N LEU A 43 -8.92 -19.73 5.06
CA LEU A 43 -10.30 -20.23 4.98
C LEU A 43 -11.08 -20.09 6.30
N ALA A 44 -10.39 -20.17 7.45
CA ALA A 44 -11.02 -20.02 8.77
C ALA A 44 -11.52 -18.59 8.97
N LEU A 45 -10.69 -17.58 8.68
CA LEU A 45 -11.08 -16.19 8.73
C LEU A 45 -12.23 -15.89 7.77
N LYS A 46 -12.17 -16.40 6.53
CA LYS A 46 -13.26 -16.24 5.56
C LYS A 46 -14.60 -16.75 6.07
N LYS A 47 -14.62 -17.94 6.69
CA LYS A 47 -15.85 -18.52 7.27
C LYS A 47 -16.39 -17.64 8.38
N GLN A 48 -15.54 -17.16 9.28
CA GLN A 48 -15.93 -16.31 10.39
C GLN A 48 -16.44 -14.96 9.93
N VAL A 49 -15.74 -14.29 9.00
CA VAL A 49 -16.17 -13.02 8.42
C VAL A 49 -17.53 -13.16 7.75
N LYS A 50 -17.74 -14.18 6.91
CA LYS A 50 -19.03 -14.40 6.23
C LYS A 50 -20.17 -14.76 7.18
N LYS A 51 -19.88 -15.33 8.34
CA LYS A 51 -20.90 -15.62 9.36
C LYS A 51 -21.41 -14.34 10.03
N ASN A 52 -20.54 -13.35 10.25
CA ASN A 52 -20.84 -12.20 11.07
C ASN A 52 -21.12 -10.91 10.26
N TYR A 53 -20.67 -10.85 9.00
CA TYR A 53 -20.76 -9.65 8.17
C TYR A 53 -21.29 -9.94 6.77
N LYS A 54 -22.05 -8.99 6.24
CA LYS A 54 -22.50 -9.00 4.84
C LYS A 54 -21.36 -8.50 3.94
N ILE A 55 -20.60 -9.42 3.38
CA ILE A 55 -19.49 -9.12 2.46
C ILE A 55 -19.94 -9.32 1.02
N PHE A 56 -19.74 -8.30 0.18
CA PHE A 56 -20.11 -8.39 -1.24
C PHE A 56 -19.26 -9.42 -1.99
N LYS A 57 -17.94 -9.36 -1.83
CA LYS A 57 -17.01 -10.35 -2.38
C LYS A 57 -15.89 -10.66 -1.38
N TYR A 58 -15.61 -11.94 -1.17
CA TYR A 58 -14.44 -12.41 -0.43
C TYR A 58 -13.65 -13.40 -1.28
N VAL A 59 -12.50 -12.98 -1.80
CA VAL A 59 -11.62 -13.79 -2.63
C VAL A 59 -10.47 -14.32 -1.79
N LEU A 60 -10.24 -15.64 -1.86
CA LEU A 60 -9.05 -16.28 -1.33
C LEU A 60 -8.05 -16.49 -2.47
N ASN A 61 -6.90 -15.87 -2.38
CA ASN A 61 -5.81 -16.14 -3.28
C ASN A 61 -5.02 -17.37 -2.82
N GLU A 62 -4.60 -18.22 -3.73
CA GLU A 62 -3.82 -19.43 -3.43
C GLU A 62 -2.46 -19.12 -2.76
N LYS A 63 -1.93 -17.94 -3.05
CA LYS A 63 -0.65 -17.43 -2.51
C LYS A 63 -0.68 -15.90 -2.42
N ASN A 64 0.32 -15.33 -1.76
CA ASN A 64 0.52 -13.89 -1.76
C ASN A 64 0.98 -13.40 -3.14
N TYR A 65 0.09 -12.72 -3.87
CA TYR A 65 0.37 -12.09 -5.17
C TYR A 65 0.90 -10.66 -5.06
N GLY A 66 1.06 -10.12 -3.84
CA GLY A 66 1.39 -8.72 -3.60
C GLY A 66 0.17 -7.82 -3.51
N TYR A 67 0.41 -6.59 -3.05
CA TYR A 67 -0.66 -5.62 -2.84
C TYR A 67 -1.25 -5.12 -4.16
N SER A 68 -0.41 -4.71 -5.12
CA SER A 68 -0.86 -4.14 -6.40
C SER A 68 -1.80 -5.07 -7.16
N LYS A 69 -1.42 -6.35 -7.27
CA LYS A 69 -2.25 -7.35 -7.97
C LYS A 69 -3.57 -7.63 -7.23
N ALA A 70 -3.52 -7.73 -5.91
CA ALA A 70 -4.72 -7.93 -5.09
C ALA A 70 -5.65 -6.70 -5.15
N ALA A 71 -5.10 -5.48 -5.12
CA ALA A 71 -5.85 -4.24 -5.29
C ALA A 71 -6.54 -4.19 -6.65
N ASN A 72 -5.82 -4.48 -7.74
CA ASN A 72 -6.38 -4.51 -9.08
C ASN A 72 -7.50 -5.55 -9.22
N GLN A 73 -7.34 -6.71 -8.59
CA GLN A 73 -8.36 -7.75 -8.55
C GLN A 73 -9.64 -7.23 -7.88
N ALA A 74 -9.52 -6.53 -6.75
CA ALA A 74 -10.66 -5.96 -6.03
C ALA A 74 -11.32 -4.80 -6.79
N ILE A 75 -10.53 -3.89 -7.37
CA ILE A 75 -11.02 -2.76 -8.16
C ILE A 75 -11.86 -3.24 -9.35
N LYS A 76 -11.41 -4.29 -10.05
CA LYS A 76 -12.16 -4.89 -11.17
C LYS A 76 -13.47 -5.53 -10.72
N LEU A 77 -13.56 -6.03 -9.49
CA LEU A 77 -14.76 -6.64 -8.91
C LEU A 77 -15.76 -5.61 -8.34
N SER A 78 -15.34 -4.36 -8.13
CA SER A 78 -16.22 -3.30 -7.64
C SER A 78 -17.14 -2.80 -8.75
N ASP A 79 -18.31 -2.27 -8.36
CA ASP A 79 -19.34 -1.76 -9.28
C ASP A 79 -19.94 -0.43 -8.79
N THR A 80 -19.28 0.23 -7.83
CA THR A 80 -19.68 1.54 -7.28
C THR A 80 -18.86 2.67 -7.89
N GLU A 81 -19.37 3.89 -7.78
CA GLU A 81 -18.72 5.11 -8.29
C GLU A 81 -17.36 5.36 -7.65
N PHE A 82 -17.28 5.18 -6.31
CA PHE A 82 -16.07 5.42 -5.52
C PHE A 82 -15.54 4.14 -4.89
N ILE A 83 -14.25 4.11 -4.71
CA ILE A 83 -13.53 3.05 -3.99
C ILE A 83 -12.76 3.70 -2.85
N LEU A 84 -12.91 3.16 -1.65
CA LEU A 84 -12.03 3.43 -0.52
C LEU A 84 -11.11 2.22 -0.31
N MET A 85 -9.83 2.38 -0.67
CA MET A 85 -8.80 1.41 -0.26
C MET A 85 -8.56 1.59 1.24
N PHE A 86 -8.59 0.52 1.99
CA PHE A 86 -8.49 0.56 3.45
C PHE A 86 -7.63 -0.59 3.99
N GLN A 87 -6.62 -0.26 4.80
CA GLN A 87 -5.83 -1.28 5.50
C GLN A 87 -6.52 -1.67 6.80
N ALA A 88 -6.51 -2.98 7.12
CA ALA A 88 -7.24 -3.53 8.26
C ALA A 88 -6.76 -3.03 9.64
N ASP A 89 -5.57 -2.45 9.72
CA ASP A 89 -5.01 -1.79 10.91
C ASP A 89 -5.34 -0.29 11.00
N GLY A 90 -6.18 0.20 10.08
CA GLY A 90 -6.72 1.55 10.13
C GLY A 90 -8.02 1.65 10.93
N ILE A 91 -8.31 2.86 11.42
CA ILE A 91 -9.59 3.23 12.04
C ILE A 91 -10.03 4.55 11.42
N ILE A 92 -11.26 4.61 10.93
CA ILE A 92 -11.87 5.83 10.39
C ILE A 92 -13.35 5.86 10.74
N ASP A 93 -13.88 7.02 11.13
CA ASP A 93 -15.29 7.20 11.35
C ASP A 93 -16.04 7.36 10.01
N GLN A 94 -17.29 6.92 9.96
CA GLN A 94 -18.13 7.06 8.76
C GLN A 94 -18.29 8.51 8.30
N LYS A 95 -18.38 9.46 9.25
CA LYS A 95 -18.43 10.90 8.94
C LYS A 95 -17.20 11.37 8.17
N ASP A 96 -16.02 10.83 8.48
CA ASP A 96 -14.78 11.22 7.84
C ASP A 96 -14.65 10.58 6.45
N ILE A 97 -15.23 9.40 6.20
CA ILE A 97 -15.38 8.84 4.85
C ILE A 97 -16.25 9.78 3.98
N PHE A 98 -17.32 10.35 4.52
CA PHE A 98 -18.16 11.27 3.76
C PHE A 98 -17.47 12.61 3.51
N LYS A 99 -16.58 13.08 4.40
CA LYS A 99 -15.72 14.25 4.12
C LYS A 99 -14.78 14.00 2.93
N LEU A 100 -14.25 12.79 2.80
CA LEU A 100 -13.45 12.42 1.61
C LEU A 100 -14.31 12.47 0.34
N LEU A 101 -15.55 12.00 0.39
CA LEU A 101 -16.47 12.09 -0.73
C LEU A 101 -16.79 13.54 -1.10
N ASP A 102 -17.00 14.40 -0.11
CA ASP A 102 -17.28 15.82 -0.31
C ASP A 102 -16.05 16.58 -0.84
N ALA A 103 -14.83 16.16 -0.45
CA ALA A 103 -13.60 16.68 -1.02
C ALA A 103 -13.48 16.38 -2.54
N HIS A 104 -13.91 15.19 -2.99
CA HIS A 104 -14.01 14.92 -4.43
C HIS A 104 -14.98 15.82 -5.18
N LYS A 105 -16.04 16.27 -4.53
CA LYS A 105 -16.98 17.25 -5.11
C LYS A 105 -16.41 18.66 -5.09
N LYS A 106 -15.74 19.04 -3.99
CA LYS A 106 -15.11 20.34 -3.81
C LYS A 106 -13.97 20.59 -4.80
N TYR A 107 -13.17 19.54 -5.06
CA TYR A 107 -11.99 19.60 -5.92
C TYR A 107 -12.22 18.80 -7.20
N GLU A 108 -12.80 19.41 -8.22
CA GLU A 108 -13.16 18.74 -9.49
C GLU A 108 -11.99 18.02 -10.19
N ASN A 109 -10.77 18.52 -9.98
CA ASN A 109 -9.56 17.92 -10.54
C ASN A 109 -8.90 16.88 -9.62
N SER A 110 -9.51 16.55 -8.48
CA SER A 110 -8.98 15.51 -7.58
C SER A 110 -9.09 14.12 -8.18
N PHE A 111 -8.03 13.36 -8.06
CA PHE A 111 -8.01 11.93 -8.41
C PHE A 111 -8.02 11.08 -7.14
N ILE A 112 -7.08 11.34 -6.23
CA ILE A 112 -7.03 10.72 -4.91
C ILE A 112 -7.37 11.76 -3.86
N VAL A 113 -8.20 11.37 -2.89
CA VAL A 113 -8.34 12.05 -1.62
C VAL A 113 -7.98 11.10 -0.49
N SER A 114 -7.26 11.59 0.51
CA SER A 114 -6.85 10.83 1.69
C SER A 114 -7.15 11.62 2.95
N PRO A 115 -7.45 10.98 4.11
CA PRO A 115 -7.59 11.68 5.37
C PRO A 115 -6.24 12.11 5.91
N THR A 116 -6.24 12.98 6.91
CA THR A 116 -5.09 13.17 7.79
C THR A 116 -4.96 11.98 8.71
N LEU A 117 -3.81 11.31 8.66
CA LEU A 117 -3.52 10.13 9.47
C LEU A 117 -2.89 10.52 10.81
N PHE A 118 -3.34 9.85 11.85
CA PHE A 118 -2.81 9.97 13.21
C PHE A 118 -2.28 8.60 13.69
N ASP A 119 -1.35 8.63 14.64
CA ASP A 119 -1.00 7.47 15.43
C ASP A 119 -1.99 7.28 16.62
N LYS A 120 -1.77 6.26 17.44
CA LYS A 120 -2.61 6.02 18.64
C LYS A 120 -2.52 7.11 19.69
N GLU A 121 -1.38 7.78 19.77
CA GLU A 121 -1.13 8.89 20.67
C GLU A 121 -1.71 10.22 20.14
N GLN A 122 -2.46 10.18 19.03
CA GLN A 122 -3.07 11.34 18.36
C GLN A 122 -2.05 12.32 17.77
N ASN A 123 -0.82 11.90 17.53
CA ASN A 123 0.13 12.70 16.77
C ASN A 123 -0.12 12.54 15.28
N VAL A 124 0.09 13.60 14.50
CA VAL A 124 -0.03 13.53 13.04
C VAL A 124 1.03 12.57 12.49
N SER A 125 0.57 11.54 11.81
CA SER A 125 1.42 10.59 11.11
C SER A 125 1.75 11.09 9.70
N ALA A 126 2.91 10.66 9.16
CA ALA A 126 3.32 11.01 7.81
C ALA A 126 2.41 10.32 6.78
N ASN A 127 1.60 11.07 6.05
CA ASN A 127 0.71 10.55 5.03
C ASN A 127 0.81 11.27 3.68
N SER A 128 1.31 12.48 3.63
CA SER A 128 1.64 13.19 2.40
C SER A 128 3.13 13.51 2.33
N GLY A 129 3.68 13.64 1.15
CA GLY A 129 5.10 13.88 0.99
C GLY A 129 5.50 14.25 -0.43
N ASN A 130 6.81 14.28 -0.64
CA ASN A 130 7.43 14.43 -1.95
C ASN A 130 7.76 13.07 -2.55
N PHE A 131 7.92 13.00 -3.87
CA PHE A 131 8.37 11.78 -4.52
C PHE A 131 9.75 11.32 -4.02
N PRO A 132 9.99 10.00 -3.92
CA PRO A 132 11.23 9.43 -3.37
C PRO A 132 12.51 9.95 -4.04
N GLU A 133 12.46 10.24 -5.33
CA GLU A 133 13.61 10.76 -6.08
C GLU A 133 14.06 12.17 -5.68
N LYS A 134 13.26 12.90 -4.93
CA LYS A 134 13.60 14.26 -4.48
C LYS A 134 14.41 14.29 -3.20
N TYR A 135 14.46 13.19 -2.45
CA TYR A 135 15.17 13.03 -1.16
C TYR A 135 14.84 14.09 -0.08
N LEU A 136 13.73 14.81 -0.25
CA LEU A 136 13.31 15.91 0.63
C LEU A 136 12.09 15.49 1.46
N TYR A 137 12.22 14.39 2.20
CA TYR A 137 11.18 14.00 3.13
C TYR A 137 11.21 14.84 4.38
N LYS A 138 10.44 15.92 4.39
CA LYS A 138 9.95 16.49 5.65
C LYS A 138 8.44 16.54 5.52
N THR A 139 7.78 15.66 6.23
CA THR A 139 6.34 15.75 6.39
C THR A 139 6.00 17.00 7.17
N PRO A 140 5.07 17.83 6.72
CA PRO A 140 4.60 18.94 7.53
C PRO A 140 4.07 18.40 8.87
N ILE A 141 4.58 18.91 9.97
CA ILE A 141 4.13 18.54 11.33
C ILE A 141 2.78 19.20 11.64
N VAL A 142 2.54 20.36 11.05
CA VAL A 142 1.29 21.12 11.19
C VAL A 142 0.66 21.26 9.82
N ILE A 143 -0.59 20.84 9.71
CA ILE A 143 -1.41 20.93 8.49
C ILE A 143 -2.44 22.02 8.76
N ASP A 144 -2.43 23.06 7.94
CA ASP A 144 -3.43 24.13 7.94
C ASP A 144 -4.15 24.09 6.59
N GLY A 145 -5.37 23.54 6.61
CA GLY A 145 -6.17 23.32 5.41
C GLY A 145 -5.81 22.07 4.59
N ASP A 146 -6.59 21.85 3.53
CA ASP A 146 -6.39 20.73 2.61
C ASP A 146 -5.10 20.91 1.78
N ILE A 147 -4.31 19.85 1.62
CA ILE A 147 -3.01 19.88 0.95
C ILE A 147 -3.07 19.16 -0.40
N CYS A 148 -2.63 19.84 -1.46
CA CYS A 148 -2.31 19.19 -2.72
C CYS A 148 -0.89 18.60 -2.66
N ALA A 149 -0.80 17.29 -2.41
CA ALA A 149 0.47 16.58 -2.23
C ALA A 149 1.05 16.05 -3.55
N GLU A 150 2.33 15.70 -3.55
CA GLU A 150 2.93 14.93 -4.67
C GLU A 150 2.58 13.46 -4.54
N THR A 151 2.65 12.93 -3.32
CA THR A 151 2.31 11.54 -2.99
C THR A 151 1.62 11.46 -1.62
N VAL A 152 0.82 10.44 -1.41
CA VAL A 152 0.17 10.11 -0.13
C VAL A 152 0.41 8.65 0.19
N LEU A 153 0.33 8.30 1.48
CA LEU A 153 0.36 6.92 1.91
C LEU A 153 -0.95 6.22 1.53
N GLY A 154 -0.86 5.12 0.79
CA GLY A 154 -1.99 4.37 0.26
C GLY A 154 -2.75 3.51 1.27
N SER A 155 -2.54 3.72 2.57
CA SER A 155 -3.24 2.95 3.62
C SER A 155 -4.74 3.23 3.67
N ILE A 156 -5.14 4.50 3.47
CA ILE A 156 -6.53 4.96 3.43
C ILE A 156 -6.63 6.03 2.33
N ILE A 157 -7.11 5.64 1.16
CA ILE A 157 -7.28 6.55 0.02
C ILE A 157 -8.59 6.28 -0.70
N MET A 158 -9.26 7.33 -1.13
CA MET A 158 -10.47 7.25 -1.95
C MET A 158 -10.20 7.79 -3.35
N PHE A 159 -10.79 7.14 -4.34
CA PHE A 159 -10.76 7.57 -5.75
C PHE A 159 -12.00 7.09 -6.50
N LYS A 160 -12.27 7.67 -7.66
CA LYS A 160 -13.30 7.18 -8.57
C LYS A 160 -12.83 5.90 -9.25
N ARG A 161 -13.73 4.92 -9.34
CA ARG A 161 -13.44 3.62 -9.97
C ARG A 161 -13.02 3.76 -11.43
N GLU A 162 -13.69 4.61 -12.19
CA GLU A 162 -13.37 4.82 -13.61
C GLU A 162 -11.99 5.44 -13.76
N ASP A 163 -11.66 6.47 -12.98
CA ASP A 163 -10.37 7.14 -13.05
C ASP A 163 -9.19 6.19 -12.83
N ILE A 164 -9.27 5.30 -11.81
CA ILE A 164 -8.20 4.33 -11.54
C ILE A 164 -8.07 3.27 -12.64
N ILE A 165 -9.16 2.90 -13.30
CA ILE A 165 -9.14 1.99 -14.45
C ILE A 165 -8.48 2.70 -15.65
N ASP A 166 -8.86 3.93 -15.94
CA ASP A 166 -8.37 4.71 -17.08
C ASP A 166 -6.88 5.04 -16.98
N ILE A 167 -6.35 5.23 -15.77
CA ILE A 167 -4.91 5.45 -15.58
C ILE A 167 -4.09 4.14 -15.63
N GLY A 168 -4.75 2.98 -15.75
CA GLY A 168 -4.13 1.67 -15.91
C GLY A 168 -3.92 0.90 -14.61
N LEU A 169 -4.68 1.22 -13.54
CA LEU A 169 -4.64 0.52 -12.25
C LEU A 169 -3.28 0.66 -11.54
N TYR A 170 -3.02 -0.16 -10.51
CA TYR A 170 -1.69 -0.31 -9.91
C TYR A 170 -0.76 -1.11 -10.83
N ASP A 171 0.52 -0.77 -10.86
CA ASP A 171 1.52 -1.55 -11.60
C ASP A 171 1.81 -2.88 -10.86
N GLU A 172 1.41 -4.00 -11.45
CA GLU A 172 1.52 -5.33 -10.84
C GLU A 172 2.98 -5.83 -10.69
N ASN A 173 3.96 -5.15 -11.30
CA ASN A 173 5.38 -5.42 -11.09
C ASN A 173 5.88 -4.88 -9.74
N LEU A 174 5.17 -3.92 -9.13
CA LEU A 174 5.41 -3.46 -7.77
C LEU A 174 4.63 -4.34 -6.79
N PHE A 175 5.36 -5.03 -5.91
CA PHE A 175 4.74 -6.01 -5.02
C PHE A 175 4.04 -5.37 -3.82
N LEU A 176 4.71 -4.43 -3.15
CA LEU A 176 4.22 -3.82 -1.90
C LEU A 176 4.70 -2.38 -1.68
N TYR A 177 5.89 -2.01 -2.16
CA TYR A 177 6.51 -0.72 -1.91
C TYR A 177 6.50 0.14 -3.16
N PHE A 178 6.56 1.46 -3.01
CA PHE A 178 6.58 2.44 -4.11
C PHE A 178 5.36 2.40 -5.05
N LEU A 179 4.35 1.60 -4.74
CA LEU A 179 3.14 1.49 -5.56
C LEU A 179 2.28 2.76 -5.49
N ASP A 180 2.25 3.40 -4.33
CA ASP A 180 1.54 4.67 -4.13
C ASP A 180 2.28 5.80 -4.82
N ASP A 181 3.61 5.83 -4.71
CA ASP A 181 4.46 6.80 -5.41
C ASP A 181 4.31 6.68 -6.93
N ASP A 182 4.31 5.45 -7.47
CA ASP A 182 4.08 5.21 -8.89
C ASP A 182 2.69 5.69 -9.35
N LEU A 183 1.67 5.34 -8.58
CA LEU A 183 0.30 5.75 -8.90
C LEU A 183 0.18 7.28 -8.84
N CYS A 184 0.62 7.91 -7.77
CA CYS A 184 0.57 9.37 -7.60
C CYS A 184 1.36 10.08 -8.70
N LYS A 185 2.51 9.53 -9.13
CA LYS A 185 3.28 10.09 -10.23
C LYS A 185 2.51 10.06 -11.54
N ARG A 186 1.90 8.93 -11.91
CA ARG A 186 1.05 8.82 -13.12
C ARG A 186 -0.15 9.77 -13.07
N ILE A 187 -0.75 9.96 -11.90
CA ILE A 187 -1.84 10.92 -11.66
C ILE A 187 -1.34 12.34 -11.92
N ARG A 188 -0.20 12.73 -11.37
CA ARG A 188 0.38 14.06 -11.54
C ARG A 188 0.81 14.32 -13.00
N ASP A 189 1.33 13.30 -13.70
CA ASP A 189 1.69 13.39 -15.12
C ASP A 189 0.44 13.67 -16.00
N LYS A 190 -0.75 13.23 -15.55
CA LYS A 190 -2.06 13.58 -16.12
C LYS A 190 -2.63 14.92 -15.63
N LYS A 191 -1.85 15.71 -14.87
CA LYS A 191 -2.24 17.00 -14.28
C LYS A 191 -3.45 16.90 -13.35
N LYS A 192 -3.68 15.73 -12.74
CA LYS A 192 -4.69 15.52 -11.73
C LYS A 192 -4.10 15.72 -10.32
N ALA A 193 -4.96 16.01 -9.35
CA ALA A 193 -4.56 16.33 -8.00
C ALA A 193 -4.66 15.12 -7.05
N VAL A 194 -3.72 15.05 -6.12
CA VAL A 194 -3.73 14.15 -4.96
C VAL A 194 -3.92 15.04 -3.73
N ILE A 195 -5.03 14.88 -3.02
CA ILE A 195 -5.44 15.78 -1.94
C ILE A 195 -5.42 15.06 -0.60
N GLN A 196 -4.71 15.60 0.37
CA GLN A 196 -4.89 15.26 1.78
C GLN A 196 -5.91 16.22 2.38
N VAL A 197 -6.98 15.66 2.93
CA VAL A 197 -8.11 16.40 3.52
C VAL A 197 -7.85 16.58 5.01
N GLU A 198 -7.72 17.84 5.45
CA GLU A 198 -7.40 18.17 6.84
C GLU A 198 -8.47 17.67 7.80
N ASP A 199 -9.72 18.00 7.51
CA ASP A 199 -10.88 17.71 8.37
C ASP A 199 -11.26 16.22 8.44
N ALA A 200 -10.84 15.41 7.47
CA ALA A 200 -11.06 13.98 7.50
C ALA A 200 -9.95 13.30 8.31
N ARG A 201 -10.30 12.61 9.40
CA ARG A 201 -9.35 12.03 10.35
C ARG A 201 -9.41 10.52 10.35
N ALA A 202 -8.24 9.88 10.34
CA ALA A 202 -8.12 8.45 10.52
C ALA A 202 -6.89 8.09 11.35
N ILE A 203 -6.93 6.94 12.02
CA ILE A 203 -5.78 6.38 12.75
C ILE A 203 -5.21 5.24 11.91
N HIS A 204 -3.89 5.17 11.79
CA HIS A 204 -3.22 4.07 11.13
C HIS A 204 -2.06 3.54 11.97
N GLU A 205 -2.19 2.26 12.35
CA GLU A 205 -1.22 1.56 13.19
C GLU A 205 -0.27 0.73 12.34
N HIS A 206 0.94 1.20 12.15
CA HIS A 206 1.92 0.46 11.37
C HIS A 206 2.30 -0.90 12.01
N GLY A 207 2.27 -1.97 11.22
CA GLY A 207 2.99 -3.20 11.52
C GLY A 207 2.26 -4.24 12.35
N GLN A 208 0.94 -4.30 12.34
CA GLN A 208 0.10 -5.25 13.09
C GLN A 208 0.04 -6.69 12.50
N ILE A 209 0.93 -7.03 11.58
CA ILE A 209 0.96 -8.36 10.95
C ILE A 209 1.38 -9.45 11.96
N LYS A 210 0.63 -10.54 12.02
CA LYS A 210 0.95 -11.73 12.84
C LYS A 210 2.09 -12.53 12.20
N VAL A 211 3.31 -12.34 12.69
CA VAL A 211 4.46 -13.05 12.10
C VAL A 211 4.75 -14.34 12.82
N ARG A 212 4.59 -15.46 12.11
CA ARG A 212 5.00 -16.80 12.60
C ARG A 212 6.49 -17.08 12.38
N ASN A 213 7.10 -16.54 11.33
CA ASN A 213 8.50 -16.79 10.96
C ASN A 213 9.25 -15.49 10.68
N SER A 214 10.06 -15.04 11.64
CA SER A 214 10.83 -13.79 11.56
C SER A 214 11.86 -13.79 10.43
N ILE A 215 12.46 -14.93 10.11
CA ILE A 215 13.47 -15.08 9.04
C ILE A 215 12.82 -14.88 7.67
N LYS A 216 11.72 -15.61 7.40
CA LYS A 216 10.95 -15.48 6.16
C LYS A 216 10.44 -14.06 5.97
N ARG A 217 9.91 -13.44 7.05
CA ARG A 217 9.45 -12.04 7.00
C ARG A 217 10.59 -11.10 6.67
N THR A 218 11.73 -11.20 7.36
CA THR A 218 12.90 -10.36 7.10
C THR A 218 13.33 -10.49 5.64
N PHE A 219 13.41 -11.72 5.13
CA PHE A 219 13.77 -11.96 3.73
C PHE A 219 12.78 -11.30 2.77
N LEU A 220 11.49 -11.60 2.88
CA LEU A 220 10.45 -11.10 1.96
C LEU A 220 10.34 -9.57 2.01
N ARG A 221 10.36 -8.98 3.20
CA ARG A 221 10.32 -7.53 3.38
C ARG A 221 11.45 -6.83 2.64
N HIS A 222 12.69 -7.23 2.89
CA HIS A 222 13.85 -6.58 2.30
C HIS A 222 14.06 -6.94 0.83
N PHE A 223 13.66 -8.13 0.40
CA PHE A 223 13.67 -8.52 -1.00
C PHE A 223 12.70 -7.64 -1.80
N ASN A 224 11.43 -7.58 -1.39
CA ASN A 224 10.42 -6.80 -2.09
C ASN A 224 10.75 -5.30 -2.04
N PHE A 225 11.16 -4.76 -0.88
CA PHE A 225 11.54 -3.35 -0.79
C PHE A 225 12.66 -3.02 -1.79
N THR A 226 13.75 -3.80 -1.79
CA THR A 226 14.89 -3.52 -2.69
C THR A 226 14.52 -3.73 -4.16
N PHE A 227 13.69 -4.72 -4.47
CA PHE A 227 13.25 -4.96 -5.84
C PHE A 227 12.30 -3.86 -6.33
N ASP A 228 11.29 -3.50 -5.53
CA ASP A 228 10.30 -2.48 -5.87
C ASP A 228 10.95 -1.10 -6.00
N GLU A 229 11.95 -0.79 -5.12
CA GLU A 229 12.75 0.43 -5.19
C GLU A 229 13.51 0.52 -6.53
N LEU A 230 14.26 -0.54 -6.88
CA LEU A 230 14.99 -0.60 -8.15
C LEU A 230 14.07 -0.47 -9.36
N TYR A 231 12.92 -1.14 -9.30
CA TYR A 231 11.94 -1.10 -10.38
C TYR A 231 11.30 0.28 -10.53
N TYR A 232 10.90 0.92 -9.43
CA TYR A 232 10.36 2.29 -9.44
C TYR A 232 11.36 3.27 -10.04
N PHE A 233 12.61 3.27 -9.56
CA PHE A 233 13.64 4.16 -10.09
C PHE A 233 14.01 3.85 -11.54
N TYR A 234 13.95 2.60 -11.97
CA TYR A 234 14.09 2.23 -13.38
C TYR A 234 12.98 2.84 -14.24
N LYS A 235 11.74 2.71 -13.80
CA LYS A 235 10.56 3.24 -14.50
C LYS A 235 10.62 4.75 -14.72
N ILE A 236 11.14 5.49 -13.75
CA ILE A 236 11.33 6.94 -13.86
C ILE A 236 12.69 7.35 -14.46
N LYS A 237 13.46 6.40 -15.00
CA LYS A 237 14.79 6.61 -15.63
C LYS A 237 15.85 7.24 -14.70
N LYS A 238 15.78 6.98 -13.40
CA LYS A 238 16.72 7.48 -12.37
C LYS A 238 17.46 6.36 -11.63
N HIS A 239 17.53 5.16 -12.19
CA HIS A 239 18.03 3.95 -11.53
C HIS A 239 19.55 3.80 -11.54
N GLU A 240 20.29 4.50 -12.41
CA GLU A 240 21.74 4.30 -12.59
C GLU A 240 22.51 4.52 -11.28
N LYS A 241 22.25 5.62 -10.57
CA LYS A 241 22.88 5.91 -9.29
C LYS A 241 22.63 4.79 -8.27
N LEU A 242 21.39 4.35 -8.15
CA LEU A 242 20.98 3.31 -7.21
C LEU A 242 21.60 1.94 -7.57
N ILE A 243 21.65 1.61 -8.87
CA ILE A 243 22.33 0.39 -9.35
C ILE A 243 23.83 0.44 -9.00
N ASN A 244 24.50 1.56 -9.24
CA ASN A 244 25.91 1.72 -8.94
C ASN A 244 26.18 1.61 -7.44
N GLU A 245 25.39 2.27 -6.61
CA GLU A 245 25.50 2.16 -5.15
C GLU A 245 25.29 0.74 -4.65
N LEU A 246 24.26 0.05 -5.12
CA LEU A 246 24.00 -1.34 -4.73
C LEU A 246 25.08 -2.29 -5.26
N SER A 247 25.55 -2.10 -6.50
CA SER A 247 26.64 -2.89 -7.08
C SER A 247 27.89 -2.82 -6.22
N ASN A 248 28.26 -1.62 -5.75
CA ASN A 248 29.40 -1.40 -4.86
C ASN A 248 29.19 -1.99 -3.44
N LYS A 249 27.93 -2.13 -3.01
CA LYS A 249 27.59 -2.72 -1.70
C LYS A 249 27.49 -4.26 -1.73
N VAL A 250 27.28 -4.88 -2.90
CA VAL A 250 27.08 -6.34 -3.03
C VAL A 250 28.25 -7.16 -2.48
N PRO A 251 29.54 -6.87 -2.77
CA PRO A 251 30.65 -7.62 -2.19
C PRO A 251 30.66 -7.56 -0.66
N LYS A 252 30.39 -6.37 -0.09
CA LYS A 252 30.29 -6.17 1.35
C LYS A 252 29.11 -6.92 1.95
N TYR A 253 27.97 -6.99 1.24
CA TYR A 253 26.81 -7.77 1.69
C TYR A 253 27.12 -9.26 1.67
N PHE A 254 27.85 -9.75 0.67
CA PHE A 254 28.26 -11.14 0.60
C PHE A 254 29.20 -11.52 1.76
N LEU A 255 30.20 -10.69 2.06
CA LEU A 255 31.08 -10.90 3.22
C LEU A 255 30.30 -10.90 4.54
N LYS A 256 29.39 -9.95 4.72
CA LYS A 256 28.52 -9.90 5.91
C LYS A 256 27.57 -11.09 5.99
N LEU A 257 27.08 -11.61 4.88
CA LEU A 257 26.25 -12.82 4.83
C LEU A 257 27.06 -14.01 5.34
N LEU A 258 28.29 -14.25 4.85
CA LEU A 258 29.17 -15.34 5.30
C LEU A 258 29.48 -15.22 6.80
N LEU A 259 29.84 -14.03 7.27
CA LEU A 259 30.10 -13.78 8.68
C LEU A 259 28.88 -14.11 9.56
N ASN A 260 27.68 -13.68 9.13
CA ASN A 260 26.47 -13.95 9.90
C ASN A 260 25.99 -15.41 9.83
N LEU A 261 26.40 -16.17 8.82
CA LEU A 261 26.25 -17.63 8.80
C LEU A 261 27.12 -18.30 9.87
N ILE A 262 28.38 -17.90 9.98
CA ILE A 262 29.32 -18.46 10.96
C ILE A 262 28.85 -18.17 12.41
N ILE A 263 28.40 -16.95 12.67
CA ILE A 263 27.95 -16.53 14.02
C ILE A 263 26.46 -16.81 14.28
N LEU A 264 25.82 -17.63 13.43
CA LEU A 264 24.45 -18.14 13.57
C LEU A 264 23.39 -17.04 13.80
N ARG A 265 23.43 -15.97 12.99
CA ARG A 265 22.43 -14.87 13.02
C ARG A 265 21.46 -14.96 11.83
N PRO A 266 20.43 -15.83 11.87
CA PRO A 266 19.62 -16.16 10.70
C PRO A 266 18.84 -14.97 10.14
N ASN A 267 18.36 -14.04 10.96
CA ASN A 267 17.69 -12.84 10.46
C ASN A 267 18.62 -11.89 9.70
N ARG A 268 19.92 -11.79 10.11
CA ARG A 268 20.91 -11.00 9.39
C ARG A 268 21.32 -11.68 8.08
N VAL A 269 21.41 -13.01 8.07
CA VAL A 269 21.60 -13.80 6.85
C VAL A 269 20.47 -13.54 5.86
N ALA A 270 19.21 -13.65 6.30
CA ALA A 270 18.03 -13.37 5.49
C ALA A 270 18.04 -11.94 4.92
N TYR A 271 18.46 -10.96 5.72
CA TYR A 271 18.57 -9.56 5.30
C TYR A 271 19.56 -9.36 4.16
N PHE A 272 20.80 -9.86 4.30
CA PHE A 272 21.82 -9.65 3.26
C PHE A 272 21.52 -10.48 2.00
N LEU A 273 21.07 -11.73 2.17
CA LEU A 273 20.68 -12.60 1.08
C LEU A 273 19.56 -11.99 0.24
N SER A 274 18.53 -11.43 0.89
CA SER A 274 17.39 -10.82 0.21
C SER A 274 17.79 -9.64 -0.68
N LYS A 275 18.67 -8.76 -0.20
CA LYS A 275 19.17 -7.62 -0.98
C LYS A 275 20.01 -8.05 -2.18
N ILE A 276 20.89 -9.04 -2.00
CA ILE A 276 21.70 -9.61 -3.08
C ILE A 276 20.78 -10.23 -4.14
N MET A 277 19.83 -11.07 -3.73
CA MET A 277 18.91 -11.74 -4.66
C MET A 277 18.01 -10.75 -5.41
N ALA A 278 17.48 -9.74 -4.73
CA ALA A 278 16.65 -8.70 -5.36
C ALA A 278 17.42 -7.95 -6.44
N PHE A 279 18.67 -7.56 -6.14
CA PHE A 279 19.54 -6.87 -7.09
C PHE A 279 19.82 -7.71 -8.34
N TYR A 280 20.21 -8.99 -8.18
CA TYR A 280 20.47 -9.84 -9.32
C TYR A 280 19.21 -10.21 -10.11
N LYS A 281 18.08 -10.42 -9.45
CA LYS A 281 16.79 -10.62 -10.13
C LYS A 281 16.44 -9.40 -10.98
N PHE A 282 16.58 -8.19 -10.44
CA PHE A 282 16.32 -6.96 -11.17
C PHE A 282 17.25 -6.83 -12.39
N LYS A 283 18.57 -7.00 -12.23
CA LYS A 283 19.53 -6.97 -13.35
C LYS A 283 19.19 -7.97 -14.46
N LYS A 284 18.73 -9.18 -14.09
CA LYS A 284 18.33 -10.21 -15.06
C LYS A 284 17.10 -9.76 -15.87
N ILE A 285 16.13 -9.09 -15.22
CA ILE A 285 14.91 -8.63 -15.88
C ILE A 285 15.23 -7.49 -16.85
N VAL A 286 16.02 -6.50 -16.42
CA VAL A 286 16.44 -5.37 -17.26
C VAL A 286 17.25 -5.86 -18.48
N LYS A 287 18.21 -6.79 -18.29
CA LYS A 287 18.99 -7.34 -19.41
C LYS A 287 18.14 -8.07 -20.45
N LYS A 288 17.00 -8.61 -20.07
CA LYS A 288 16.10 -9.35 -20.97
C LYS A 288 15.05 -8.47 -21.62
N ASN A 289 15.05 -7.16 -21.37
CA ASN A 289 13.98 -6.23 -21.79
C ASN A 289 12.58 -6.76 -21.46
N ILE A 290 12.41 -7.40 -20.29
CA ILE A 290 11.13 -7.99 -19.85
C ILE A 290 10.25 -6.93 -19.16
N ILE A 291 10.77 -5.74 -18.98
CA ILE A 291 10.06 -4.60 -18.38
C ILE A 291 9.90 -3.50 -19.42
#